data_4ed56f760f19fae61a9ffe58dc0993c8
#
_entry.id   4ed56f760f19fae61a9ffe58dc0993c8
#
_cell.length_a   1.000
_cell.length_b   1.000
_cell.length_c   1.000
_cell.angle_alpha   90.00
_cell.angle_beta   90.00
_cell.angle_gamma   90.00
#
_symmetry.space_group_name_H-M   'P 1'
#
loop_
_entity.id
_entity.type
_entity.pdbx_description
1 polymer ?
#
loop_
_entity_poly.entity_id
_entity_poly.type
_entity_poly.pdbx_seq_one_letter_code
_entity_poly.pdbx_strand_id
1 'polypeptide(L)'
;MKNSLFYDDLEVGMQLPVLRKDPTTQQLVKYAGASGDYYQIHYDINFAKINGLPGVILHGALKNAFLGELITNCIGDKGTLKKVRCQYRGM
;
A
#
# COMPACT_ATOMS: atom_id res chain seq x y z
N MET A 1 14.32 -7.09 2.01
CA MET A 1 15.49 -6.47 2.61
C MET A 1 15.47 -6.62 4.11
N LYS A 2 16.59 -7.04 4.68
CA LYS A 2 16.65 -7.39 6.11
C LYS A 2 17.59 -6.51 6.91
N ASN A 3 18.15 -5.48 6.29
CA ASN A 3 19.09 -4.61 6.97
C ASN A 3 18.37 -3.68 7.92
N SER A 4 18.77 -3.71 9.17
CA SER A 4 18.29 -2.74 10.14
C SER A 4 18.96 -1.40 9.93
N LEU A 5 18.19 -0.32 10.13
CA LEU A 5 18.71 1.04 10.10
C LEU A 5 18.86 1.53 11.53
N PHE A 6 19.97 2.19 11.79
CA PHE A 6 20.20 2.87 13.05
C PHE A 6 19.80 4.34 12.92
N TYR A 7 19.52 4.98 14.04
CA TYR A 7 19.12 6.38 14.05
C TYR A 7 20.11 7.28 13.30
N ASP A 8 21.40 7.02 13.46
CA ASP A 8 22.46 7.84 12.83
C ASP A 8 22.53 7.63 11.31
N ASP A 9 21.92 6.58 10.78
CA ASP A 9 21.89 6.31 9.35
C ASP A 9 20.78 7.09 8.63
N LEU A 10 19.90 7.74 9.38
CA LEU A 10 18.72 8.40 8.84
C LEU A 10 18.94 9.89 8.67
N GLU A 11 18.39 10.44 7.60
CA GLU A 11 18.35 11.88 7.38
C GLU A 11 17.08 12.27 6.64
N VAL A 12 16.64 13.50 6.85
CA VAL A 12 15.46 14.02 6.18
C VAL A 12 15.73 14.13 4.68
N GLY A 13 14.79 13.66 3.87
CA GLY A 13 14.95 13.65 2.42
C GLY A 13 15.58 12.37 1.88
N MET A 14 15.98 11.47 2.75
CA MET A 14 16.55 10.18 2.36
C MET A 14 15.55 9.38 1.53
N GLN A 15 16.03 8.75 0.44
CA GLN A 15 15.21 7.87 -0.38
C GLN A 15 15.23 6.45 0.15
N LEU A 16 14.06 5.82 0.16
CA LEU A 16 13.92 4.42 0.54
C LEU A 16 14.03 3.53 -0.69
N PRO A 17 14.37 2.24 -0.52
CA PRO A 17 14.33 1.29 -1.62
C PRO A 17 12.94 1.21 -2.24
N VAL A 18 12.89 0.84 -3.51
CA VAL A 18 11.62 0.67 -4.22
C VAL A 18 11.02 -0.67 -3.86
N LEU A 19 9.74 -0.66 -3.48
CA LEU A 19 8.95 -1.88 -3.32
C LEU A 19 7.88 -1.88 -4.41
N ARG A 20 7.95 -2.84 -5.32
CA ARG A 20 6.97 -2.97 -6.38
C ARG A 20 5.90 -3.97 -6.00
N LYS A 21 4.64 -3.60 -6.21
CA LYS A 21 3.48 -4.45 -6.01
C LYS A 21 2.63 -4.47 -7.27
N ASP A 22 2.26 -5.65 -7.71
CA ASP A 22 1.39 -5.85 -8.88
C ASP A 22 0.14 -6.61 -8.42
N PRO A 23 -0.79 -5.97 -7.71
CA PRO A 23 -1.95 -6.65 -7.18
C PRO A 23 -2.88 -7.13 -8.29
N THR A 24 -3.44 -8.31 -8.10
CA THR A 24 -4.42 -8.90 -9.00
C THR A 24 -5.83 -8.64 -8.51
N THR A 25 -6.82 -8.82 -9.40
CA THR A 25 -8.23 -8.74 -9.00
C THR A 25 -8.54 -9.72 -7.88
N GLN A 26 -7.94 -10.91 -7.92
CA GLN A 26 -8.13 -11.90 -6.86
C GLN A 26 -7.65 -11.37 -5.51
N GLN A 27 -6.53 -10.67 -5.48
CA GLN A 27 -6.02 -10.07 -4.25
C GLN A 27 -6.98 -9.01 -3.72
N LEU A 28 -7.55 -8.20 -4.60
CA LEU A 28 -8.52 -7.19 -4.18
C LEU A 28 -9.79 -7.81 -3.62
N VAL A 29 -10.26 -8.92 -4.19
CA VAL A 29 -11.41 -9.65 -3.67
C VAL A 29 -11.10 -10.21 -2.28
N LYS A 30 -9.93 -10.79 -2.09
CA LYS A 30 -9.50 -11.31 -0.80
C LYS A 30 -9.41 -10.19 0.24
N TYR A 31 -8.89 -9.05 -0.15
CA TYR A 31 -8.77 -7.91 0.76
C TYR A 31 -10.15 -7.37 1.14
N ALA A 32 -11.09 -7.32 0.19
CA ALA A 32 -12.47 -6.93 0.47
C ALA A 32 -13.07 -7.84 1.55
N GLY A 33 -12.83 -9.16 1.44
CA GLY A 33 -13.30 -10.12 2.43
C GLY A 33 -12.65 -9.93 3.80
N ALA A 34 -11.35 -9.65 3.82
CA ALA A 34 -10.61 -9.49 5.07
C ALA A 34 -10.93 -8.16 5.77
N SER A 35 -11.10 -7.09 5.02
CA SER A 35 -11.30 -5.75 5.56
C SER A 35 -12.77 -5.38 5.77
N GLY A 36 -13.69 -6.07 5.10
CA GLY A 36 -15.10 -5.70 5.09
C GLY A 36 -15.44 -4.57 4.11
N ASP A 37 -14.46 -4.11 3.33
CA ASP A 37 -14.69 -3.06 2.34
C ASP A 37 -15.07 -3.68 1.01
N TYR A 38 -16.37 -3.88 0.81
CA TYR A 38 -16.92 -4.51 -0.38
C TYR A 38 -17.40 -3.50 -1.42
N TYR A 39 -16.86 -2.31 -1.44
CA TYR A 39 -17.23 -1.35 -2.46
C TYR A 39 -16.88 -1.90 -3.85
N GLN A 40 -17.84 -1.93 -4.75
CA GLN A 40 -17.74 -2.64 -6.02
C GLN A 40 -16.66 -2.12 -6.96
N ILE A 41 -16.19 -0.90 -6.78
CA ILE A 41 -15.11 -0.35 -7.61
C ILE A 41 -13.80 -1.13 -7.46
N HIS A 42 -13.67 -1.93 -6.42
CA HIS A 42 -12.45 -2.69 -6.15
C HIS A 42 -12.46 -4.08 -6.80
N TYR A 43 -13.60 -4.59 -7.25
CA TYR A 43 -13.65 -5.94 -7.81
C TYR A 43 -14.61 -6.13 -8.98
N ASP A 44 -15.48 -5.18 -9.29
CA ASP A 44 -16.42 -5.27 -10.39
C ASP A 44 -16.03 -4.28 -11.48
N ILE A 45 -15.46 -4.81 -12.57
CA ILE A 45 -14.96 -3.96 -13.65
C ILE A 45 -16.06 -3.18 -14.35
N ASN A 46 -17.26 -3.74 -14.47
CA ASN A 46 -18.38 -3.04 -15.09
C ASN A 46 -18.84 -1.88 -14.24
N PHE A 47 -18.94 -2.10 -12.94
CA PHE A 47 -19.28 -1.03 -11.99
C PHE A 47 -18.24 0.08 -12.02
N ALA A 48 -16.96 -0.27 -12.03
CA ALA A 48 -15.88 0.71 -12.08
C ALA A 48 -15.97 1.57 -13.36
N LYS A 49 -16.17 0.93 -14.51
CA LYS A 49 -16.27 1.65 -15.79
C LYS A 49 -17.48 2.56 -15.86
N ILE A 50 -18.64 2.13 -15.34
CA ILE A 50 -19.83 2.96 -15.27
C ILE A 50 -19.58 4.22 -14.44
N ASN A 51 -18.72 4.12 -13.45
CA ASN A 51 -18.35 5.25 -12.59
C ASN A 51 -17.15 6.05 -13.12
N GLY A 52 -16.78 5.87 -14.38
CA GLY A 52 -15.75 6.67 -15.03
C GLY A 52 -14.33 6.22 -14.76
N LEU A 53 -14.14 5.03 -14.21
CA LEU A 53 -12.81 4.49 -13.93
C LEU A 53 -12.33 3.59 -15.07
N PRO A 54 -11.01 3.54 -15.34
CA PRO A 54 -10.47 2.68 -16.40
C PRO A 54 -10.57 1.18 -16.08
N GLY A 55 -10.75 0.83 -14.81
CA GLY A 55 -10.88 -0.54 -14.34
C GLY A 55 -11.05 -0.54 -12.84
N VAL A 56 -10.94 -1.72 -12.22
CA VAL A 56 -10.99 -1.81 -10.75
C VAL A 56 -9.78 -1.10 -10.14
N ILE A 57 -9.96 -0.55 -8.95
CA ILE A 57 -8.91 0.21 -8.26
C ILE A 57 -8.62 -0.41 -6.90
N LEU A 58 -7.42 -0.14 -6.40
CA LEU A 58 -6.99 -0.60 -5.08
C LEU A 58 -7.78 0.07 -3.97
N HIS A 59 -8.02 -0.68 -2.90
CA HIS A 59 -8.49 -0.08 -1.65
C HIS A 59 -7.44 0.91 -1.13
N GLY A 60 -7.87 2.06 -0.65
CA GLY A 60 -6.95 3.02 -0.04
C GLY A 60 -6.18 2.43 1.13
N ALA A 61 -6.86 1.64 1.98
CA ALA A 61 -6.22 0.97 3.10
C ALA A 61 -5.19 -0.06 2.65
N LEU A 62 -5.39 -0.72 1.50
CA LEU A 62 -4.41 -1.66 0.96
C LEU A 62 -3.15 -0.93 0.49
N LYS A 63 -3.31 0.24 -0.15
CA LYS A 63 -2.16 1.09 -0.50
C LYS A 63 -1.37 1.48 0.74
N ASN A 64 -2.06 1.81 1.81
CA ASN A 64 -1.42 2.17 3.08
C ASN A 64 -0.65 1.00 3.67
N ALA A 65 -1.20 -0.22 3.55
CA ALA A 65 -0.53 -1.43 4.00
C ALA A 65 0.75 -1.70 3.21
N PHE A 66 0.74 -1.47 1.89
CA PHE A 66 1.94 -1.61 1.07
C PHE A 66 3.02 -0.60 1.47
N LEU A 67 2.64 0.63 1.76
CA LEU A 67 3.58 1.63 2.25
C LEU A 67 4.17 1.22 3.59
N GLY A 68 3.35 0.71 4.50
CA GLY A 68 3.79 0.18 5.78
C GLY A 68 4.78 -0.97 5.61
N GLU A 69 4.52 -1.86 4.66
CA GLU A 69 5.42 -2.98 4.35
C GLU A 69 6.80 -2.48 3.92
N LEU A 70 6.84 -1.50 3.01
CA LEU A 70 8.10 -0.90 2.57
C LEU A 70 8.90 -0.36 3.75
N ILE A 71 8.26 0.43 4.59
CA ILE A 71 8.93 1.09 5.71
C ILE A 71 9.38 0.07 6.75
N THR A 72 8.54 -0.91 7.07
CA THR A 72 8.87 -1.97 8.03
C THR A 72 10.06 -2.80 7.54
N ASN A 73 10.13 -3.10 6.24
CA ASN A 73 11.26 -3.82 5.66
C ASN A 73 12.55 -3.02 5.78
N CYS A 74 12.48 -1.69 5.64
CA CYS A 74 13.66 -0.84 5.76
C CYS A 74 14.14 -0.68 7.19
N ILE A 75 13.21 -0.59 8.14
CA ILE A 75 13.53 -0.41 9.56
C ILE A 75 14.17 -1.69 10.14
N GLY A 76 13.65 -2.86 9.73
CA GLY A 76 14.11 -4.13 10.27
C GLY A 76 13.50 -4.46 11.63
N ASP A 77 14.01 -5.52 12.26
CA ASP A 77 13.40 -6.09 13.46
C ASP A 77 13.51 -5.22 14.71
N LYS A 78 14.56 -4.40 14.76
CA LYS A 78 14.90 -3.66 15.98
C LYS A 78 14.41 -2.22 15.95
N GLY A 79 13.86 -1.80 14.83
CA GLY A 79 13.31 -0.45 14.70
C GLY A 79 11.84 -0.39 15.06
N THR A 80 11.35 0.81 15.25
CA THR A 80 9.94 1.07 15.53
C THR A 80 9.43 2.16 14.62
N LEU A 81 8.34 1.87 13.89
CA LEU A 81 7.66 2.86 13.10
C LEU A 81 6.73 3.66 14.00
N LYS A 82 6.96 4.96 14.10
CA LYS A 82 6.17 5.84 14.96
C LYS A 82 5.02 6.51 14.24
N LYS A 83 5.22 6.92 12.99
CA LYS A 83 4.21 7.67 12.26
C LYS A 83 4.44 7.56 10.76
N VAL A 84 3.37 7.36 10.00
CA VAL A 84 3.35 7.41 8.54
C VAL A 84 2.24 8.33 8.10
N ARG A 85 2.55 9.20 7.15
CA ARG A 85 1.58 10.10 6.56
C ARG A 85 1.78 10.14 5.06
N CYS A 86 0.68 10.09 4.31
CA CYS A 86 0.75 10.16 2.85
C CYS A 86 -0.57 10.69 2.28
N GLN A 87 -0.51 11.10 1.02
CA GLN A 87 -1.69 11.47 0.24
C GLN A 87 -1.68 10.66 -1.05
N TYR A 88 -2.83 10.11 -1.43
CA TYR A 88 -2.98 9.35 -2.66
C TYR A 88 -3.58 10.27 -3.72
N ARG A 89 -2.80 10.60 -4.74
CA ARG A 89 -3.19 11.55 -5.79
C ARG A 89 -3.40 10.91 -7.16
N GLY A 90 -3.10 9.62 -7.29
CA GLY A 90 -3.33 8.83 -8.48
C GLY A 90 -4.05 7.54 -8.14
N MET A 91 -4.54 6.86 -9.19
CA MET A 91 -5.23 5.59 -9.02
C MET A 91 -4.33 4.39 -9.31
#